data_255bdfb7504306fb84da1bc37be31fe5
#
_entry.id   255bdfb7504306fb84da1bc37be31fe5
#
_cell.length_a   1.000
_cell.length_b   1.000
_cell.length_c   1.000
_cell.angle_alpha   90.00
_cell.angle_beta   90.00
_cell.angle_gamma   90.00
#
_symmetry.space_group_name_H-M   'P 1'
#
loop_
_entity.id
_entity.type
_entity.pdbx_description
1 polymer ?
#
loop_
_entity_poly.entity_id
_entity_poly.type
_entity_poly.pdbx_seq_one_letter_code
_entity_poly.pdbx_strand_id
1 'polypeptide(L)'
;MFEQKKITYKMKLLSSLAKVFQDEEPVYQMECQTLSALWGETVSFQAAYTGDFFMRERLDVEVVSPLKDYIRVRTVEQVPVGRATNGIVDDNYLRTEPGLYPDLLRDVKDGKVIVCSNQWRSLWIDIEVTKDIAPGNYEIELRLKKEGDVVTSAEQRLTVIGVELPKQKIMHTEWMHADCLADYYHVDVFSEEHWKILENYFKEYVKRGCNMMLTPLFTSPLDTAVGLERTTTQLIKVEVVKGEYRFDFSKLKRWIDLCKKCGIEYYEMSHLFSQWGAKYAPKVVAEVDGKEEKIFGWHTPAVGEYTRFLKAFLPQLIEKLKEWNIDQVTYFHISDEPREEHLEKLPCGKRISGKYAGWISYI
;
A
#
# COMPACT_ATOMS: atom_id res chain seq x y z
N MET A 1 -49.56 -18.85 -23.19
CA MET A 1 -48.85 -17.64 -23.61
C MET A 1 -48.05 -17.18 -22.42
N PHE A 2 -46.75 -17.43 -22.40
CA PHE A 2 -45.89 -16.93 -21.32
C PHE A 2 -45.75 -15.42 -21.55
N GLU A 3 -46.27 -14.61 -20.63
CA GLU A 3 -45.95 -13.17 -20.64
C GLU A 3 -44.42 -13.03 -20.60
N GLN A 4 -43.85 -12.40 -21.63
CA GLN A 4 -42.44 -12.03 -21.60
C GLN A 4 -42.25 -11.05 -20.46
N LYS A 5 -41.69 -11.49 -19.35
CA LYS A 5 -41.32 -10.64 -18.22
C LYS A 5 -40.39 -9.55 -18.76
N LYS A 6 -40.78 -8.30 -18.61
CA LYS A 6 -39.97 -7.17 -19.07
C LYS A 6 -38.66 -7.16 -18.25
N ILE A 7 -37.55 -7.32 -18.93
CA ILE A 7 -36.21 -7.24 -18.32
C ILE A 7 -36.03 -5.86 -17.74
N THR A 8 -35.65 -5.78 -16.48
CA THR A 8 -35.36 -4.50 -15.78
C THR A 8 -33.91 -4.49 -15.33
N TYR A 9 -33.25 -3.36 -15.57
CA TYR A 9 -31.92 -3.08 -15.07
C TYR A 9 -32.00 -1.94 -14.05
N LYS A 10 -31.18 -2.01 -13.00
CA LYS A 10 -31.10 -0.97 -11.97
C LYS A 10 -29.65 -0.51 -11.83
N MET A 11 -29.45 0.76 -11.55
CA MET A 11 -28.18 1.34 -11.19
C MET A 11 -28.37 2.28 -10.00
N LYS A 12 -27.44 2.26 -9.04
CA LYS A 12 -27.41 3.15 -7.87
C LYS A 12 -26.00 3.72 -7.71
N LEU A 13 -25.91 5.02 -7.47
CA LEU A 13 -24.66 5.66 -7.09
C LEU A 13 -24.44 5.53 -5.59
N LEU A 14 -23.22 5.20 -5.22
CA LEU A 14 -22.82 4.96 -3.83
C LEU A 14 -21.49 5.64 -3.54
N SER A 15 -21.26 5.93 -2.27
CA SER A 15 -19.93 6.35 -1.79
C SER A 15 -18.88 5.29 -2.12
N SER A 16 -17.64 5.72 -2.32
CA SER A 16 -16.47 4.81 -2.43
C SER A 16 -16.30 3.91 -1.19
N LEU A 17 -16.82 4.31 -0.03
CA LEU A 17 -16.76 3.52 1.20
C LEU A 17 -17.80 2.39 1.27
N ALA A 18 -18.78 2.37 0.37
CA ALA A 18 -19.80 1.34 0.35
C ALA A 18 -19.20 -0.04 -0.01
N LYS A 19 -19.69 -1.08 0.63
CA LYS A 19 -19.40 -2.47 0.27
C LYS A 19 -20.60 -3.05 -0.46
N VAL A 20 -20.43 -3.39 -1.75
CA VAL A 20 -21.49 -3.93 -2.59
C VAL A 20 -21.36 -5.44 -2.64
N PHE A 21 -22.11 -6.13 -1.78
CA PHE A 21 -22.22 -7.57 -1.79
C PHE A 21 -23.17 -8.02 -2.91
N GLN A 22 -22.90 -9.18 -3.51
CA GLN A 22 -23.64 -9.60 -4.69
C GLN A 22 -25.06 -10.08 -4.39
N ASP A 23 -25.35 -10.47 -3.17
CA ASP A 23 -26.56 -11.16 -2.71
C ASP A 23 -27.55 -10.26 -1.95
N GLU A 24 -27.21 -8.98 -1.79
CA GLU A 24 -28.08 -8.00 -1.14
C GLU A 24 -28.10 -6.64 -1.85
N GLU A 25 -29.20 -5.94 -1.74
CA GLU A 25 -29.32 -4.59 -2.28
C GLU A 25 -28.50 -3.61 -1.42
N PRO A 26 -27.64 -2.76 -2.04
CA PRO A 26 -26.83 -1.79 -1.30
C PRO A 26 -27.69 -0.81 -0.47
N VAL A 27 -27.26 -0.53 0.76
CA VAL A 27 -27.99 0.31 1.71
C VAL A 27 -28.01 1.78 1.32
N TYR A 28 -29.13 2.45 1.53
CA TYR A 28 -29.39 3.86 1.16
C TYR A 28 -28.47 4.86 1.84
N GLN A 29 -27.98 4.57 3.04
CA GLN A 29 -27.11 5.46 3.82
C GLN A 29 -25.77 5.80 3.14
N MET A 30 -25.43 5.04 2.10
CA MET A 30 -24.20 5.22 1.33
C MET A 30 -24.42 5.89 -0.03
N GLU A 31 -25.66 6.33 -0.36
CA GLU A 31 -25.92 7.01 -1.63
C GLU A 31 -25.13 8.31 -1.73
N CYS A 32 -24.38 8.42 -2.82
CA CYS A 32 -23.51 9.56 -3.10
C CYS A 32 -24.29 10.56 -4.00
N GLN A 33 -24.73 11.69 -3.45
CA GLN A 33 -25.51 12.66 -4.19
C GLN A 33 -24.65 13.74 -4.87
N THR A 34 -23.58 14.19 -4.24
CA THR A 34 -22.67 15.22 -4.76
C THR A 34 -21.24 14.97 -4.34
N LEU A 35 -20.30 15.34 -5.19
CA LEU A 35 -18.87 15.31 -4.92
C LEU A 35 -18.28 16.70 -5.07
N SER A 36 -17.19 16.98 -4.36
CA SER A 36 -16.34 18.14 -4.60
C SER A 36 -14.88 17.72 -4.57
N ALA A 37 -14.04 18.43 -5.32
CA ALA A 37 -12.61 18.17 -5.35
C ALA A 37 -11.80 19.45 -5.57
N LEU A 38 -10.61 19.48 -4.99
CA LEU A 38 -9.54 20.42 -5.28
C LEU A 38 -8.70 19.93 -6.46
N TRP A 39 -7.95 20.81 -7.08
CA TRP A 39 -6.90 20.40 -8.02
C TRP A 39 -5.82 19.55 -7.31
N GLY A 40 -5.44 18.42 -7.91
CA GLY A 40 -4.52 17.45 -7.34
C GLY A 40 -5.19 16.32 -6.58
N GLU A 41 -6.52 16.35 -6.39
CA GLU A 41 -7.26 15.24 -5.79
C GLU A 41 -7.70 14.20 -6.82
N THR A 42 -7.84 12.96 -6.36
CA THR A 42 -8.61 11.92 -7.04
C THR A 42 -9.84 11.63 -6.20
N VAL A 43 -11.02 11.89 -6.73
CA VAL A 43 -12.28 11.54 -6.08
C VAL A 43 -12.83 10.26 -6.67
N SER A 44 -13.43 9.44 -5.81
CA SER A 44 -13.96 8.14 -6.21
C SER A 44 -15.37 7.95 -5.71
N PHE A 45 -16.17 7.25 -6.51
CA PHE A 45 -17.51 6.79 -6.15
C PHE A 45 -17.79 5.44 -6.81
N GLN A 46 -18.91 4.82 -6.47
CA GLN A 46 -19.31 3.56 -7.06
C GLN A 46 -20.67 3.67 -7.76
N ALA A 47 -20.85 2.86 -8.80
CA ALA A 47 -22.14 2.62 -9.43
C ALA A 47 -22.50 1.15 -9.30
N ALA A 48 -23.34 0.83 -8.33
CA ALA A 48 -23.87 -0.52 -8.15
C ALA A 48 -24.93 -0.80 -9.20
N TYR A 49 -24.91 -1.98 -9.81
CA TYR A 49 -25.85 -2.36 -10.84
C TYR A 49 -26.32 -3.82 -10.71
N THR A 50 -27.52 -4.07 -11.19
CA THR A 50 -28.15 -5.41 -11.24
C THR A 50 -29.12 -5.51 -12.40
N GLY A 51 -29.61 -6.72 -12.67
CA GLY A 51 -30.66 -6.95 -13.65
C GLY A 51 -31.58 -8.09 -13.23
N ASP A 52 -32.85 -8.01 -13.63
CA ASP A 52 -33.86 -9.03 -13.40
C ASP A 52 -34.17 -9.75 -14.73
N PHE A 53 -33.36 -10.77 -15.05
CA PHE A 53 -33.50 -11.63 -16.22
C PHE A 53 -32.98 -13.05 -15.95
N PHE A 54 -33.18 -13.97 -16.84
CA PHE A 54 -32.93 -15.39 -16.55
C PHE A 54 -31.45 -15.80 -16.67
N MET A 55 -30.60 -15.05 -17.39
CA MET A 55 -29.19 -15.40 -17.62
C MET A 55 -28.26 -14.22 -17.40
N ARG A 56 -26.95 -14.47 -17.43
CA ARG A 56 -25.97 -13.40 -17.45
C ARG A 56 -25.92 -12.73 -18.83
N GLU A 57 -25.73 -11.44 -18.84
CA GLU A 57 -25.54 -10.62 -20.04
C GLU A 57 -24.25 -9.82 -19.98
N ARG A 58 -23.78 -9.39 -21.14
CA ARG A 58 -22.69 -8.42 -21.26
C ARG A 58 -23.29 -7.10 -21.75
N LEU A 59 -23.04 -6.05 -21.02
CA LEU A 59 -23.48 -4.69 -21.36
C LEU A 59 -22.26 -3.79 -21.57
N ASP A 60 -22.37 -2.89 -22.54
CA ASP A 60 -21.37 -1.85 -22.77
C ASP A 60 -21.46 -0.79 -21.66
N VAL A 61 -20.30 -0.31 -21.21
CA VAL A 61 -20.19 0.80 -20.25
C VAL A 61 -19.81 2.05 -21.01
N GLU A 62 -20.61 3.09 -20.83
CA GLU A 62 -20.35 4.40 -21.42
C GLU A 62 -20.32 5.47 -20.32
N VAL A 63 -19.33 6.35 -20.40
CA VAL A 63 -19.23 7.55 -19.57
C VAL A 63 -19.49 8.76 -20.47
N VAL A 64 -20.48 9.57 -20.12
CA VAL A 64 -20.79 10.83 -20.80
C VAL A 64 -20.49 11.98 -19.84
N SER A 65 -19.42 12.71 -20.13
CA SER A 65 -18.99 13.85 -19.34
C SER A 65 -17.97 14.70 -20.10
N PRO A 66 -17.91 16.02 -19.89
CA PRO A 66 -16.77 16.83 -20.32
C PRO A 66 -15.43 16.38 -19.70
N LEU A 67 -15.46 15.67 -18.58
CA LEU A 67 -14.30 15.15 -17.86
C LEU A 67 -13.93 13.73 -18.28
N LYS A 68 -14.44 13.17 -19.36
CA LYS A 68 -14.28 11.77 -19.76
C LYS A 68 -12.82 11.30 -19.76
N ASP A 69 -11.89 12.14 -20.21
CA ASP A 69 -10.46 11.80 -20.32
C ASP A 69 -9.75 11.74 -18.97
N TYR A 70 -10.37 12.25 -17.90
CA TYR A 70 -9.89 12.23 -16.52
C TYR A 70 -10.58 11.14 -15.68
N ILE A 71 -11.50 10.37 -16.30
CA ILE A 71 -12.31 9.36 -15.62
C ILE A 71 -11.79 7.96 -15.95
N ARG A 72 -11.47 7.19 -14.92
CA ARG A 72 -11.17 5.77 -15.02
C ARG A 72 -12.29 4.94 -14.43
N VAL A 73 -12.76 3.94 -15.17
CA VAL A 73 -13.80 3.01 -14.71
C VAL A 73 -13.21 1.63 -14.54
N ARG A 74 -13.46 1.00 -13.39
CA ARG A 74 -13.02 -0.35 -13.06
C ARG A 74 -14.19 -1.16 -12.50
N THR A 75 -14.16 -2.47 -12.61
CA THR A 75 -15.09 -3.37 -11.91
C THR A 75 -14.58 -3.62 -10.49
N VAL A 76 -15.49 -3.76 -9.54
CA VAL A 76 -15.22 -4.28 -8.20
C VAL A 76 -15.49 -5.77 -8.24
N GLU A 77 -14.43 -6.57 -8.21
CA GLU A 77 -14.53 -8.03 -8.24
C GLU A 77 -14.78 -8.59 -6.84
N GLN A 78 -15.52 -9.69 -6.81
CA GLN A 78 -15.77 -10.44 -5.59
C GLN A 78 -14.65 -11.45 -5.37
N VAL A 79 -14.03 -11.43 -4.20
CA VAL A 79 -12.96 -12.35 -3.82
C VAL A 79 -13.45 -13.36 -2.77
N PRO A 80 -13.03 -14.63 -2.86
CA PRO A 80 -13.41 -15.63 -1.87
C PRO A 80 -12.64 -15.40 -0.57
N VAL A 81 -13.38 -15.30 0.54
CA VAL A 81 -12.82 -15.14 1.88
C VAL A 81 -13.25 -16.36 2.72
N GLY A 82 -12.31 -17.22 3.06
CA GLY A 82 -12.56 -18.43 3.86
C GLY A 82 -12.65 -18.15 5.37
N ARG A 83 -12.09 -17.03 5.82
CA ARG A 83 -12.11 -16.60 7.22
C ARG A 83 -12.25 -15.08 7.27
N ALA A 84 -13.46 -14.61 7.50
CA ALA A 84 -13.76 -13.17 7.49
C ALA A 84 -13.33 -12.45 8.79
N THR A 85 -13.23 -13.18 9.91
CA THR A 85 -12.87 -12.63 11.22
C THR A 85 -11.96 -13.57 12.00
N ASN A 86 -11.30 -13.04 13.05
CA ASN A 86 -10.48 -13.80 13.98
C ASN A 86 -11.27 -14.27 15.24
N GLY A 87 -12.61 -14.20 15.22
CA GLY A 87 -13.48 -14.62 16.32
C GLY A 87 -13.83 -13.48 17.29
N ILE A 88 -13.11 -12.34 17.27
CA ILE A 88 -13.46 -11.12 17.99
C ILE A 88 -14.00 -10.14 16.96
N VAL A 89 -15.24 -9.74 17.11
CA VAL A 89 -15.93 -8.80 16.22
C VAL A 89 -16.55 -7.67 17.03
N ASP A 90 -16.69 -6.52 16.42
CA ASP A 90 -17.43 -5.37 16.95
C ASP A 90 -18.63 -5.03 16.06
N ASP A 91 -19.33 -3.95 16.38
CA ASP A 91 -20.55 -3.52 15.68
C ASP A 91 -20.30 -2.98 14.26
N ASN A 92 -19.02 -2.84 13.85
CA ASN A 92 -18.66 -2.30 12.53
C ASN A 92 -18.49 -3.39 11.45
N TYR A 93 -18.50 -4.66 11.82
CA TYR A 93 -18.44 -5.74 10.85
C TYR A 93 -19.75 -5.84 10.07
N LEU A 94 -19.68 -5.71 8.75
CA LEU A 94 -20.83 -5.88 7.86
C LEU A 94 -21.20 -7.36 7.68
N ARG A 95 -20.18 -8.24 7.65
CA ARG A 95 -20.33 -9.69 7.53
C ARG A 95 -19.19 -10.40 8.25
N THR A 96 -19.50 -11.53 8.86
CA THR A 96 -18.56 -12.38 9.60
C THR A 96 -18.38 -13.78 9.01
N GLU A 97 -19.29 -14.18 8.12
CA GLU A 97 -19.33 -15.50 7.52
C GLU A 97 -18.37 -15.64 6.34
N PRO A 98 -17.80 -16.82 6.08
CA PRO A 98 -17.09 -17.08 4.83
C PRO A 98 -17.97 -16.82 3.62
N GLY A 99 -17.38 -16.25 2.56
CA GLY A 99 -18.17 -15.89 1.38
C GLY A 99 -17.39 -15.13 0.33
N LEU A 100 -18.13 -14.45 -0.53
CA LEU A 100 -17.59 -13.55 -1.54
C LEU A 100 -17.67 -12.10 -1.06
N TYR A 101 -16.54 -11.41 -1.09
CA TYR A 101 -16.40 -10.05 -0.58
C TYR A 101 -15.92 -9.10 -1.69
N PRO A 102 -16.50 -7.88 -1.80
CA PRO A 102 -16.05 -6.89 -2.78
C PRO A 102 -14.67 -6.34 -2.39
N ASP A 103 -13.69 -6.46 -3.29
CA ASP A 103 -12.33 -6.02 -3.01
C ASP A 103 -11.58 -5.59 -4.27
N LEU A 104 -11.16 -6.53 -5.13
CA LEU A 104 -10.23 -6.31 -6.22
C LEU A 104 -10.80 -5.36 -7.29
N LEU A 105 -10.08 -4.27 -7.58
CA LEU A 105 -10.40 -3.36 -8.67
C LEU A 105 -9.71 -3.84 -9.96
N ARG A 106 -10.51 -4.09 -11.01
CA ARG A 106 -10.03 -4.55 -12.31
C ARG A 106 -10.51 -3.63 -13.43
N ASP A 107 -9.64 -3.30 -14.37
CA ASP A 107 -10.04 -2.52 -15.53
C ASP A 107 -11.16 -3.20 -16.31
N VAL A 108 -12.12 -2.40 -16.79
CA VAL A 108 -13.24 -2.90 -17.60
C VAL A 108 -12.69 -3.47 -18.89
N LYS A 109 -12.88 -4.77 -19.09
CA LYS A 109 -12.39 -5.47 -20.27
C LYS A 109 -13.30 -5.22 -21.47
N ASP A 110 -12.71 -4.80 -22.59
CA ASP A 110 -13.42 -4.56 -23.87
C ASP A 110 -14.60 -3.55 -23.74
N GLY A 111 -14.54 -2.64 -22.75
CA GLY A 111 -15.61 -1.70 -22.49
C GLY A 111 -16.93 -2.34 -21.99
N LYS A 112 -16.89 -3.61 -21.54
CA LYS A 112 -18.08 -4.37 -21.17
C LYS A 112 -18.04 -4.91 -19.76
N VAL A 113 -19.21 -4.93 -19.12
CA VAL A 113 -19.41 -5.55 -17.81
C VAL A 113 -20.37 -6.73 -17.90
N ILE A 114 -20.23 -7.63 -16.94
CA ILE A 114 -21.15 -8.76 -16.79
C ILE A 114 -22.24 -8.36 -15.80
N VAL A 115 -23.49 -8.49 -16.22
CA VAL A 115 -24.67 -8.40 -15.36
C VAL A 115 -25.20 -9.82 -15.13
N CYS A 116 -25.37 -10.20 -13.90
CA CYS A 116 -25.96 -11.49 -13.52
C CYS A 116 -27.34 -11.26 -12.91
N SER A 117 -28.26 -12.18 -13.19
CA SER A 117 -29.62 -12.12 -12.66
C SER A 117 -29.65 -12.01 -11.14
N ASN A 118 -30.34 -11.00 -10.64
CA ASN A 118 -30.55 -10.76 -9.20
C ASN A 118 -29.24 -10.72 -8.37
N GLN A 119 -28.11 -10.38 -9.02
CA GLN A 119 -26.85 -10.16 -8.33
C GLN A 119 -26.43 -8.71 -8.48
N TRP A 120 -26.07 -8.09 -7.37
CA TRP A 120 -25.47 -6.79 -7.37
C TRP A 120 -23.98 -6.88 -7.69
N ARG A 121 -23.51 -5.95 -8.53
CA ARG A 121 -22.12 -5.72 -8.87
C ARG A 121 -21.84 -4.23 -8.84
N SER A 122 -20.58 -3.84 -8.83
CA SER A 122 -20.24 -2.43 -8.80
C SER A 122 -19.15 -2.08 -9.81
N LEU A 123 -19.31 -0.88 -10.38
CA LEU A 123 -18.23 -0.14 -11.01
C LEU A 123 -17.62 0.79 -9.98
N TRP A 124 -16.31 0.92 -10.03
CA TRP A 124 -15.55 1.91 -9.32
C TRP A 124 -15.09 2.99 -10.29
N ILE A 125 -15.43 4.22 -10.00
CA ILE A 125 -15.14 5.37 -10.83
C ILE A 125 -14.14 6.27 -10.10
N ASP A 126 -12.97 6.51 -10.70
CA ASP A 126 -12.01 7.52 -10.26
C ASP A 126 -12.06 8.71 -11.19
N ILE A 127 -11.98 9.92 -10.64
CA ILE A 127 -11.86 11.18 -11.37
C ILE A 127 -10.60 11.86 -10.86
N GLU A 128 -9.59 11.98 -11.72
CA GLU A 128 -8.34 12.68 -11.41
C GLU A 128 -8.49 14.17 -11.73
N VAL A 129 -8.58 15.02 -10.72
CA VAL A 129 -8.84 16.45 -10.88
C VAL A 129 -7.52 17.20 -11.00
N THR A 130 -7.13 17.52 -12.22
CA THR A 130 -5.89 18.24 -12.54
C THR A 130 -6.13 19.75 -12.69
N LYS A 131 -5.08 20.56 -12.74
CA LYS A 131 -5.13 22.02 -12.97
C LYS A 131 -5.70 22.40 -14.34
N ASP A 132 -5.72 21.47 -15.29
CA ASP A 132 -6.27 21.71 -16.63
C ASP A 132 -7.80 21.75 -16.64
N ILE A 133 -8.44 21.25 -15.58
CA ILE A 133 -9.88 21.28 -15.42
C ILE A 133 -10.27 22.65 -14.83
N ALA A 134 -11.11 23.40 -15.54
CA ALA A 134 -11.62 24.69 -15.03
C ALA A 134 -12.47 24.47 -13.76
N PRO A 135 -12.45 25.41 -12.79
CA PRO A 135 -13.37 25.37 -11.67
C PRO A 135 -14.82 25.45 -12.15
N GLY A 136 -15.71 24.68 -11.52
CA GLY A 136 -17.13 24.65 -11.91
C GLY A 136 -17.82 23.34 -11.57
N ASN A 137 -19.07 23.22 -12.02
CA ASN A 137 -19.88 22.03 -11.83
C ASN A 137 -19.89 21.18 -13.10
N TYR A 138 -19.71 19.89 -12.93
CA TYR A 138 -19.63 18.91 -13.99
C TYR A 138 -20.62 17.78 -13.74
N GLU A 139 -21.31 17.39 -14.80
CA GLU A 139 -22.19 16.22 -14.80
C GLU A 139 -21.43 15.02 -15.37
N ILE A 140 -21.64 13.87 -14.76
CA ILE A 140 -21.01 12.61 -15.12
C ILE A 140 -22.12 11.57 -15.18
N GLU A 141 -22.54 11.23 -16.38
CA GLU A 141 -23.53 10.18 -16.58
C GLU A 141 -22.85 8.87 -16.92
N LEU A 142 -23.19 7.85 -16.15
CA LEU A 142 -22.79 6.46 -16.41
C LEU A 142 -23.97 5.73 -17.06
N ARG A 143 -23.72 5.06 -18.18
CA ARG A 143 -24.71 4.32 -18.92
C ARG A 143 -24.29 2.87 -19.08
N LEU A 144 -25.24 1.94 -18.88
CA LEU A 144 -25.11 0.58 -19.37
C LEU A 144 -25.98 0.43 -20.61
N LYS A 145 -25.37 -0.12 -21.68
CA LYS A 145 -26.03 -0.22 -22.99
C LYS A 145 -26.08 -1.67 -23.44
N LYS A 146 -27.17 -2.03 -24.09
CA LYS A 146 -27.37 -3.31 -24.77
C LYS A 146 -27.65 -3.04 -26.25
N GLU A 147 -26.80 -3.56 -27.14
CA GLU A 147 -26.96 -3.40 -28.59
C GLU A 147 -27.11 -1.93 -29.05
N GLY A 148 -26.49 -1.00 -28.31
CA GLY A 148 -26.53 0.43 -28.58
C GLY A 148 -27.56 1.20 -27.76
N ASP A 149 -28.59 0.54 -27.22
CA ASP A 149 -29.65 1.18 -26.43
C ASP A 149 -29.25 1.30 -24.95
N VAL A 150 -29.54 2.43 -24.32
CA VAL A 150 -29.34 2.64 -22.88
C VAL A 150 -30.40 1.84 -22.11
N VAL A 151 -29.96 0.88 -21.31
CA VAL A 151 -30.86 0.03 -20.50
C VAL A 151 -30.98 0.53 -19.05
N THR A 152 -29.96 1.22 -18.55
CA THR A 152 -29.98 1.95 -17.27
C THR A 152 -28.88 2.98 -17.26
N SER A 153 -29.10 4.09 -16.53
CA SER A 153 -28.08 5.12 -16.30
C SER A 153 -28.24 5.75 -14.93
N ALA A 154 -27.17 6.42 -14.49
CA ALA A 154 -27.17 7.24 -13.29
C ALA A 154 -26.22 8.42 -13.47
N GLU A 155 -26.57 9.57 -12.87
CA GLU A 155 -25.86 10.83 -13.00
C GLU A 155 -25.26 11.25 -11.66
N GLN A 156 -23.95 11.57 -11.68
CA GLN A 156 -23.20 12.13 -10.57
C GLN A 156 -22.81 13.57 -10.86
N ARG A 157 -22.82 14.42 -9.84
CA ARG A 157 -22.34 15.78 -9.93
C ARG A 157 -21.02 15.95 -9.20
N LEU A 158 -20.05 16.63 -9.84
CA LEU A 158 -18.77 17.01 -9.28
C LEU A 158 -18.61 18.53 -9.33
N THR A 159 -18.29 19.13 -8.20
CA THR A 159 -17.86 20.53 -8.12
C THR A 159 -16.34 20.59 -8.04
N VAL A 160 -15.68 21.13 -9.05
CA VAL A 160 -14.24 21.40 -9.03
C VAL A 160 -13.99 22.76 -8.41
N ILE A 161 -13.24 22.77 -7.31
CA ILE A 161 -12.86 23.97 -6.57
C ILE A 161 -11.49 24.41 -7.08
N GLY A 162 -11.37 25.67 -7.54
CA GLY A 162 -10.16 26.23 -8.15
C GLY A 162 -9.03 26.53 -7.16
N VAL A 163 -8.74 25.58 -6.27
CA VAL A 163 -7.69 25.65 -5.25
C VAL A 163 -6.86 24.38 -5.33
N GLU A 164 -5.56 24.51 -5.27
CA GLU A 164 -4.66 23.36 -5.25
C GLU A 164 -4.67 22.65 -3.90
N LEU A 165 -4.70 21.31 -3.90
CA LEU A 165 -4.53 20.51 -2.71
C LEU A 165 -3.20 20.89 -2.04
N PRO A 166 -3.21 21.35 -0.79
CA PRO A 166 -1.98 21.76 -0.13
C PRO A 166 -1.06 20.56 0.08
N LYS A 167 0.26 20.84 0.05
CA LYS A 167 1.25 19.80 0.34
C LYS A 167 1.00 19.19 1.71
N GLN A 168 0.96 17.86 1.77
CA GLN A 168 0.82 17.12 3.01
C GLN A 168 1.96 17.44 3.98
N LYS A 169 1.62 17.71 5.25
CA LYS A 169 2.57 17.97 6.33
C LYS A 169 2.76 16.78 7.27
N ILE A 170 1.80 15.87 7.29
CA ILE A 170 1.86 14.67 8.13
C ILE A 170 2.77 13.65 7.44
N MET A 171 3.71 13.07 8.20
CA MET A 171 4.46 11.91 7.74
C MET A 171 3.54 10.70 7.75
N HIS A 172 3.42 10.06 6.59
CA HIS A 172 2.58 8.89 6.42
C HIS A 172 3.41 7.76 5.84
N THR A 173 3.50 6.67 6.58
CA THR A 173 4.15 5.43 6.17
C THR A 173 3.15 4.28 6.19
N GLU A 174 3.23 3.44 5.16
CA GLU A 174 2.62 2.11 5.08
C GLU A 174 3.79 1.15 4.86
N TRP A 175 4.00 0.20 5.77
CA TRP A 175 5.18 -0.66 5.65
C TRP A 175 5.11 -1.55 4.42
N MET A 176 5.88 -1.18 3.43
CA MET A 176 6.06 -1.96 2.20
C MET A 176 7.35 -2.77 2.29
N HIS A 177 7.23 -4.08 2.22
CA HIS A 177 8.36 -4.99 2.24
C HIS A 177 8.80 -5.36 0.82
N ALA A 178 10.03 -4.99 0.46
CA ALA A 178 10.56 -5.19 -0.89
C ALA A 178 10.71 -6.67 -1.28
N ASP A 179 11.01 -7.56 -0.31
CA ASP A 179 11.05 -9.00 -0.52
C ASP A 179 9.72 -9.58 -1.00
N CYS A 180 8.58 -9.08 -0.48
CA CYS A 180 7.27 -9.52 -0.94
C CYS A 180 7.05 -9.29 -2.44
N LEU A 181 7.60 -8.20 -2.99
CA LEU A 181 7.53 -7.93 -4.42
C LEU A 181 8.45 -8.87 -5.22
N ALA A 182 9.67 -9.11 -4.73
CA ALA A 182 10.59 -10.05 -5.38
C ALA A 182 10.00 -11.46 -5.43
N ASP A 183 9.43 -11.93 -4.32
CA ASP A 183 8.81 -13.24 -4.20
C ASP A 183 7.56 -13.35 -5.09
N TYR A 184 6.70 -12.34 -5.10
CA TYR A 184 5.47 -12.34 -5.90
C TYR A 184 5.73 -12.32 -7.40
N TYR A 185 6.71 -11.54 -7.86
CA TYR A 185 7.07 -11.44 -9.28
C TYR A 185 8.11 -12.46 -9.72
N HIS A 186 8.62 -13.31 -8.80
CA HIS A 186 9.64 -14.32 -9.06
C HIS A 186 10.92 -13.74 -9.67
N VAL A 187 11.40 -12.65 -9.09
CA VAL A 187 12.64 -11.97 -9.50
C VAL A 187 13.65 -11.94 -8.36
N ASP A 188 14.94 -11.88 -8.69
CA ASP A 188 15.99 -11.76 -7.67
C ASP A 188 15.91 -10.38 -6.99
N VAL A 189 16.08 -10.39 -5.65
CA VAL A 189 16.06 -9.16 -4.83
C VAL A 189 17.14 -8.19 -5.31
N PHE A 190 16.73 -6.95 -5.60
CA PHE A 190 17.57 -5.87 -6.13
C PHE A 190 18.22 -6.15 -7.48
N SER A 191 17.68 -7.08 -8.29
CA SER A 191 17.97 -7.18 -9.72
C SER A 191 17.44 -5.94 -10.46
N GLU A 192 17.88 -5.69 -11.69
CA GLU A 192 17.39 -4.57 -12.49
C GLU A 192 15.87 -4.63 -12.74
N GLU A 193 15.32 -5.82 -12.83
CA GLU A 193 13.89 -6.05 -12.95
C GLU A 193 13.17 -5.69 -11.65
N HIS A 194 13.69 -6.12 -10.49
CA HIS A 194 13.16 -5.75 -9.19
C HIS A 194 13.18 -4.23 -8.97
N TRP A 195 14.27 -3.52 -9.36
CA TRP A 195 14.33 -2.06 -9.28
C TRP A 195 13.24 -1.35 -10.10
N LYS A 196 12.89 -1.89 -11.28
CA LYS A 196 11.78 -1.35 -12.08
C LYS A 196 10.42 -1.58 -11.41
N ILE A 197 10.22 -2.74 -10.81
CA ILE A 197 9.00 -3.05 -10.04
C ILE A 197 8.88 -2.09 -8.85
N LEU A 198 9.96 -1.94 -8.08
CA LEU A 198 10.01 -1.01 -6.94
C LEU A 198 9.67 0.43 -7.37
N GLU A 199 10.21 0.91 -8.49
CA GLU A 199 9.89 2.25 -9.01
C GLU A 199 8.38 2.44 -9.26
N ASN A 200 7.71 1.44 -9.84
CA ASN A 200 6.28 1.50 -10.09
C ASN A 200 5.48 1.55 -8.79
N TYR A 201 5.85 0.72 -7.81
CA TYR A 201 5.19 0.71 -6.49
C TYR A 201 5.45 1.99 -5.71
N PHE A 202 6.65 2.57 -5.76
CA PHE A 202 6.96 3.85 -5.11
C PHE A 202 6.13 5.00 -5.68
N LYS A 203 5.90 5.04 -7.00
CA LYS A 203 5.02 6.02 -7.63
C LYS A 203 3.57 5.89 -7.15
N GLU A 204 3.03 4.67 -7.09
CA GLU A 204 1.69 4.42 -6.57
C GLU A 204 1.61 4.75 -5.08
N TYR A 205 2.63 4.42 -4.30
CA TYR A 205 2.75 4.72 -2.88
C TYR A 205 2.61 6.22 -2.61
N VAL A 206 3.37 7.04 -3.34
CA VAL A 206 3.31 8.51 -3.23
C VAL A 206 1.96 9.04 -3.72
N LYS A 207 1.42 8.49 -4.82
CA LYS A 207 0.10 8.87 -5.35
C LYS A 207 -1.03 8.64 -4.33
N ARG A 208 -0.85 7.70 -3.40
CA ARG A 208 -1.82 7.41 -2.31
C ARG A 208 -1.57 8.20 -1.03
N GLY A 209 -0.68 9.19 -1.05
CA GLY A 209 -0.41 10.09 0.07
C GLY A 209 0.65 9.58 1.04
N CYS A 210 1.34 8.48 0.74
CA CYS A 210 2.47 8.02 1.53
C CYS A 210 3.73 8.78 1.14
N ASN A 211 4.42 9.34 2.12
CA ASN A 211 5.63 10.16 1.89
C ASN A 211 6.84 9.70 2.71
N MET A 212 6.69 8.63 3.49
CA MET A 212 7.75 8.03 4.30
C MET A 212 7.92 6.55 3.97
N MET A 213 9.14 6.11 3.66
CA MET A 213 9.45 4.78 3.16
C MET A 213 10.24 3.94 4.17
N LEU A 214 9.73 2.74 4.48
CA LEU A 214 10.49 1.72 5.21
C LEU A 214 11.68 1.28 4.36
N THR A 215 12.89 1.49 4.88
CA THR A 215 14.16 1.31 4.18
C THR A 215 14.91 0.11 4.76
N PRO A 216 15.03 -1.01 4.04
CA PRO A 216 15.59 -2.24 4.58
C PRO A 216 17.12 -2.21 4.62
N LEU A 217 17.70 -1.60 5.67
CA LEU A 217 19.14 -1.66 5.92
C LEU A 217 19.62 -3.12 5.96
N PHE A 218 18.93 -3.93 6.76
CA PHE A 218 19.04 -5.38 6.88
C PHE A 218 17.65 -6.00 6.74
N THR A 219 17.58 -7.33 6.61
CA THR A 219 16.30 -8.03 6.47
C THR A 219 15.45 -7.81 7.71
N SER A 220 14.26 -7.24 7.51
CA SER A 220 13.37 -6.92 8.61
C SER A 220 12.98 -8.17 9.41
N PRO A 221 13.04 -8.13 10.75
CA PRO A 221 12.61 -9.24 11.60
C PRO A 221 11.09 -9.27 11.84
N LEU A 222 10.32 -8.59 11.02
CA LEU A 222 8.87 -8.43 11.17
C LEU A 222 8.10 -9.46 10.34
N ASP A 223 6.84 -9.70 10.70
CA ASP A 223 5.89 -10.56 9.99
C ASP A 223 6.36 -12.00 9.80
N THR A 224 7.17 -12.49 10.73
CA THR A 224 7.59 -13.88 10.79
C THR A 224 7.43 -14.43 12.20
N ALA A 225 7.16 -15.73 12.33
CA ALA A 225 7.27 -16.38 13.63
C ALA A 225 8.75 -16.41 14.09
N VAL A 226 8.97 -16.45 15.38
CA VAL A 226 10.32 -16.57 15.96
C VAL A 226 11.05 -17.77 15.36
N GLY A 227 12.23 -17.53 14.82
CA GLY A 227 13.05 -18.57 14.17
C GLY A 227 12.76 -18.79 12.68
N LEU A 228 11.72 -18.20 12.13
CA LEU A 228 11.49 -18.14 10.68
C LEU A 228 12.21 -16.94 10.07
N GLU A 229 12.48 -17.03 8.78
CA GLU A 229 13.23 -16.00 8.06
C GLU A 229 12.48 -15.56 6.80
N ARG A 230 12.59 -14.27 6.50
CA ARG A 230 12.17 -13.68 5.23
C ARG A 230 13.27 -13.86 4.18
N THR A 231 12.89 -13.73 2.91
CA THR A 231 13.84 -13.59 1.81
C THR A 231 14.84 -12.47 2.11
N THR A 232 16.13 -12.71 1.93
CA THR A 232 17.17 -11.75 2.28
C THR A 232 17.00 -10.45 1.51
N THR A 233 16.69 -9.37 2.22
CA THR A 233 16.47 -8.04 1.66
C THR A 233 17.30 -7.03 2.42
N GLN A 234 18.50 -6.77 1.92
CA GLN A 234 19.55 -6.04 2.61
C GLN A 234 20.21 -5.04 1.66
N LEU A 235 20.09 -3.73 1.99
CA LEU A 235 20.67 -2.64 1.19
C LEU A 235 22.15 -2.40 1.52
N ILE A 236 22.62 -2.86 2.68
CA ILE A 236 24.02 -2.72 3.10
C ILE A 236 24.77 -3.99 2.77
N LYS A 237 25.76 -3.92 1.85
CA LYS A 237 26.70 -5.04 1.71
C LYS A 237 27.65 -5.03 2.90
N VAL A 238 27.81 -6.17 3.55
CA VAL A 238 28.71 -6.37 4.69
C VAL A 238 29.80 -7.34 4.29
N GLU A 239 31.04 -6.99 4.55
CA GLU A 239 32.21 -7.86 4.40
C GLU A 239 32.92 -8.00 5.75
N VAL A 240 33.36 -9.20 6.06
CA VAL A 240 34.19 -9.48 7.24
C VAL A 240 35.58 -9.88 6.77
N VAL A 241 36.56 -9.02 7.01
CA VAL A 241 37.96 -9.24 6.60
C VAL A 241 38.84 -9.22 7.82
N LYS A 242 39.46 -10.35 8.15
CA LYS A 242 40.32 -10.52 9.35
C LYS A 242 39.61 -10.07 10.66
N GLY A 243 38.29 -10.34 10.76
CA GLY A 243 37.47 -10.00 11.92
C GLY A 243 36.98 -8.55 11.98
N GLU A 244 37.31 -7.73 10.99
CA GLU A 244 36.82 -6.34 10.90
C GLU A 244 35.69 -6.21 9.89
N TYR A 245 34.68 -5.40 10.23
CA TYR A 245 33.51 -5.13 9.38
C TYR A 245 33.81 -4.01 8.38
N ARG A 246 33.44 -4.26 7.12
CA ARG A 246 33.41 -3.25 6.05
C ARG A 246 31.99 -3.15 5.49
N PHE A 247 31.58 -1.93 5.10
CA PHE A 247 30.22 -1.66 4.64
C PHE A 247 30.26 -0.96 3.30
N ASP A 248 29.45 -1.46 2.34
CA ASP A 248 29.16 -0.77 1.09
C ASP A 248 27.71 -0.29 1.11
N PHE A 249 27.54 1.03 0.90
CA PHE A 249 26.26 1.73 0.92
C PHE A 249 25.70 1.99 -0.48
N SER A 250 26.27 1.45 -1.53
CA SER A 250 25.89 1.76 -2.91
C SER A 250 24.41 1.40 -3.22
N LYS A 251 23.94 0.25 -2.75
CA LYS A 251 22.52 -0.14 -2.90
C LYS A 251 21.60 0.77 -2.09
N LEU A 252 21.98 1.17 -0.87
CA LEU A 252 21.23 2.12 -0.07
C LEU A 252 21.15 3.48 -0.78
N LYS A 253 22.25 3.95 -1.34
CA LYS A 253 22.25 5.19 -2.13
C LYS A 253 21.27 5.12 -3.30
N ARG A 254 21.30 4.02 -4.06
CA ARG A 254 20.38 3.78 -5.17
C ARG A 254 18.92 3.80 -4.71
N TRP A 255 18.62 3.17 -3.57
CA TRP A 255 17.29 3.18 -2.96
C TRP A 255 16.82 4.60 -2.64
N ILE A 256 17.67 5.38 -1.95
CA ILE A 256 17.37 6.77 -1.60
C ILE A 256 17.14 7.63 -2.85
N ASP A 257 17.97 7.46 -3.90
CA ASP A 257 17.83 8.20 -5.15
C ASP A 257 16.50 7.84 -5.85
N LEU A 258 16.13 6.56 -5.82
CA LEU A 258 14.85 6.12 -6.37
C LEU A 258 13.66 6.68 -5.57
N CYS A 259 13.75 6.67 -4.24
CA CYS A 259 12.75 7.28 -3.37
C CYS A 259 12.57 8.78 -3.69
N LYS A 260 13.67 9.54 -3.78
CA LYS A 260 13.66 10.97 -4.14
C LYS A 260 13.04 11.19 -5.54
N LYS A 261 13.42 10.37 -6.52
CA LYS A 261 12.85 10.41 -7.88
C LYS A 261 11.34 10.23 -7.89
N CYS A 262 10.81 9.38 -7.02
CA CYS A 262 9.38 9.09 -6.92
C CYS A 262 8.60 10.07 -6.03
N GLY A 263 9.27 10.98 -5.28
CA GLY A 263 8.62 11.97 -4.42
C GLY A 263 8.51 11.58 -2.95
N ILE A 264 9.20 10.54 -2.50
CA ILE A 264 9.30 10.15 -1.09
C ILE A 264 10.24 11.13 -0.38
N GLU A 265 9.82 11.64 0.77
CA GLU A 265 10.49 12.72 1.49
C GLU A 265 11.17 12.27 2.78
N TYR A 266 10.64 11.23 3.42
CA TYR A 266 11.09 10.72 4.72
C TYR A 266 11.51 9.25 4.62
N TYR A 267 12.42 8.84 5.48
CA TYR A 267 13.00 7.49 5.49
C TYR A 267 12.88 6.88 6.89
N GLU A 268 12.21 5.75 6.99
CA GLU A 268 12.17 4.93 8.18
C GLU A 268 13.15 3.77 8.00
N MET A 269 14.26 3.78 8.76
CA MET A 269 15.22 2.69 8.70
C MET A 269 14.65 1.46 9.37
N SER A 270 14.77 0.31 8.73
CA SER A 270 14.27 -0.96 9.25
C SER A 270 14.83 -1.25 10.65
N HIS A 271 14.07 -2.00 11.42
CA HIS A 271 14.37 -2.34 12.80
C HIS A 271 15.76 -2.93 12.95
N LEU A 272 16.52 -2.38 13.88
CA LEU A 272 17.86 -2.88 14.22
C LEU A 272 17.80 -4.03 15.26
N PHE A 273 16.62 -4.31 15.80
CA PHE A 273 16.41 -5.36 16.79
C PHE A 273 15.09 -6.08 16.50
N SER A 274 14.96 -7.30 17.04
CA SER A 274 13.72 -8.08 16.93
C SER A 274 12.57 -7.43 17.70
N GLN A 275 11.33 -7.80 17.33
CA GLN A 275 10.10 -7.42 18.02
C GLN A 275 10.13 -7.81 19.50
N TRP A 276 9.21 -7.20 20.28
CA TRP A 276 8.93 -7.56 21.67
C TRP A 276 10.15 -7.50 22.61
N GLY A 277 10.82 -6.36 22.62
CA GLY A 277 11.84 -6.06 23.62
C GLY A 277 13.28 -6.17 23.17
N ALA A 278 13.56 -6.08 21.88
CA ALA A 278 14.91 -5.95 21.32
C ALA A 278 15.90 -7.02 21.78
N LYS A 279 15.46 -8.29 21.88
CA LYS A 279 16.28 -9.39 22.43
C LYS A 279 17.34 -9.91 21.46
N TYR A 280 17.05 -9.87 20.17
CA TYR A 280 17.85 -10.47 19.12
C TYR A 280 18.16 -9.49 18.00
N ALA A 281 19.18 -9.80 17.21
CA ALA A 281 19.52 -9.10 16.00
C ALA A 281 18.55 -9.44 14.85
N PRO A 282 18.36 -8.55 13.85
CA PRO A 282 17.76 -8.91 12.58
C PRO A 282 18.69 -9.85 11.82
N LYS A 283 18.18 -10.48 10.74
CA LYS A 283 19.01 -11.25 9.82
C LYS A 283 19.98 -10.32 9.10
N VAL A 284 21.28 -10.59 9.27
CA VAL A 284 22.38 -9.93 8.55
C VAL A 284 23.21 -10.98 7.84
N VAL A 285 23.39 -10.79 6.56
CA VAL A 285 24.24 -11.63 5.70
C VAL A 285 25.50 -10.85 5.36
N ALA A 286 26.66 -11.50 5.42
CA ALA A 286 27.96 -10.90 5.11
C ALA A 286 28.79 -11.83 4.21
N GLU A 287 29.70 -11.23 3.46
CA GLU A 287 30.78 -11.98 2.80
C GLU A 287 31.94 -12.19 3.80
N VAL A 288 32.14 -13.42 4.22
CA VAL A 288 33.20 -13.85 5.14
C VAL A 288 34.19 -14.69 4.36
N ASP A 289 35.45 -14.23 4.23
CA ASP A 289 36.49 -14.90 3.46
C ASP A 289 36.05 -15.36 2.05
N GLY A 290 35.24 -14.50 1.38
CA GLY A 290 34.75 -14.75 0.02
C GLY A 290 33.52 -15.66 -0.08
N LYS A 291 32.88 -16.00 1.04
CA LYS A 291 31.63 -16.78 1.09
C LYS A 291 30.56 -16.00 1.76
N GLU A 292 29.35 -16.10 1.22
CA GLU A 292 28.16 -15.51 1.83
C GLU A 292 27.73 -16.35 3.03
N GLU A 293 27.62 -15.71 4.20
CA GLU A 293 27.23 -16.33 5.46
C GLU A 293 26.23 -15.43 6.21
N LYS A 294 25.26 -16.05 6.87
CA LYS A 294 24.41 -15.36 7.84
C LYS A 294 25.16 -15.20 9.15
N ILE A 295 25.57 -13.97 9.46
CA ILE A 295 26.35 -13.67 10.66
C ILE A 295 25.49 -13.32 11.88
N PHE A 296 24.25 -12.82 11.67
CA PHE A 296 23.28 -12.50 12.73
C PHE A 296 21.86 -12.91 12.34
N GLY A 297 20.98 -13.07 13.33
CA GLY A 297 19.58 -13.43 13.15
C GLY A 297 18.86 -13.67 14.50
N TRP A 298 17.68 -14.27 14.45
CA TRP A 298 16.80 -14.54 15.60
C TRP A 298 17.45 -15.26 16.81
N HIS A 299 18.59 -15.90 16.63
CA HIS A 299 19.31 -16.59 17.69
C HIS A 299 20.53 -15.81 18.19
N THR A 300 20.82 -14.66 17.60
CA THR A 300 21.93 -13.81 18.01
C THR A 300 21.45 -12.79 19.02
N PRO A 301 21.91 -12.86 20.29
CA PRO A 301 21.57 -11.85 21.30
C PRO A 301 21.93 -10.44 20.84
N ALA A 302 21.08 -9.47 21.16
CA ALA A 302 21.27 -8.06 20.84
C ALA A 302 22.45 -7.40 21.59
N VAL A 303 23.33 -8.20 22.15
CA VAL A 303 24.53 -7.80 22.94
C VAL A 303 25.79 -8.49 22.39
N GLY A 304 26.96 -8.18 22.91
CA GLY A 304 28.21 -8.80 22.50
C GLY A 304 28.63 -8.46 21.06
N GLU A 305 28.76 -9.45 20.21
CA GLU A 305 29.20 -9.27 18.81
C GLU A 305 28.29 -8.36 18.00
N TYR A 306 26.96 -8.47 18.17
CA TYR A 306 26.04 -7.57 17.49
C TYR A 306 26.21 -6.11 17.95
N THR A 307 26.50 -5.89 19.24
CA THR A 307 26.85 -4.53 19.73
C THR A 307 28.13 -4.01 19.09
N ARG A 308 29.15 -4.86 18.90
CA ARG A 308 30.40 -4.50 18.22
C ARG A 308 30.12 -4.13 16.76
N PHE A 309 29.31 -4.91 16.08
CA PHE A 309 28.84 -4.64 14.72
C PHE A 309 28.14 -3.27 14.62
N LEU A 310 27.15 -2.99 15.48
CA LEU A 310 26.43 -1.72 15.48
C LEU A 310 27.34 -0.52 15.76
N LYS A 311 28.34 -0.66 16.65
CA LYS A 311 29.33 0.38 16.93
C LYS A 311 30.22 0.68 15.71
N ALA A 312 30.49 -0.30 14.86
CA ALA A 312 31.23 -0.10 13.62
C ALA A 312 30.34 0.47 12.50
N PHE A 313 29.06 0.05 12.43
CA PHE A 313 28.13 0.36 11.38
C PHE A 313 27.51 1.76 11.51
N LEU A 314 26.91 2.07 12.68
CA LEU A 314 26.10 3.28 12.84
C LEU A 314 26.84 4.59 12.58
N PRO A 315 28.12 4.77 13.00
CA PRO A 315 28.84 6.00 12.67
C PRO A 315 29.00 6.23 11.16
N GLN A 316 29.28 5.16 10.41
CA GLN A 316 29.44 5.23 8.96
C GLN A 316 28.11 5.49 8.26
N LEU A 317 27.01 4.86 8.71
CA LEU A 317 25.68 5.12 8.20
C LEU A 317 25.32 6.61 8.40
N ILE A 318 25.50 7.16 9.61
CA ILE A 318 25.16 8.56 9.91
C ILE A 318 25.99 9.52 9.07
N GLU A 319 27.27 9.22 8.84
CA GLU A 319 28.11 10.00 7.94
C GLU A 319 27.54 10.03 6.52
N LYS A 320 27.10 8.87 5.98
CA LYS A 320 26.46 8.77 4.67
C LYS A 320 25.12 9.51 4.59
N LEU A 321 24.28 9.41 5.62
CA LEU A 321 23.03 10.15 5.67
C LEU A 321 23.24 11.67 5.61
N LYS A 322 24.26 12.18 6.31
CA LYS A 322 24.68 13.59 6.25
C LYS A 322 25.22 13.97 4.88
N GLU A 323 26.12 13.15 4.30
CA GLU A 323 26.66 13.34 2.96
C GLU A 323 25.54 13.47 1.92
N TRP A 324 24.46 12.72 2.07
CA TRP A 324 23.32 12.73 1.15
C TRP A 324 22.24 13.75 1.52
N ASN A 325 22.43 14.53 2.61
CA ASN A 325 21.52 15.55 3.13
C ASN A 325 20.11 14.98 3.42
N ILE A 326 20.06 13.82 4.06
CA ILE A 326 18.79 13.17 4.47
C ILE A 326 18.75 12.83 5.97
N ASP A 327 19.78 13.18 6.71
CA ASP A 327 19.87 12.90 8.15
C ASP A 327 18.73 13.52 8.96
N GLN A 328 18.21 14.69 8.56
CA GLN A 328 17.09 15.36 9.24
C GLN A 328 15.71 14.78 8.92
N VAL A 329 15.61 13.96 7.88
CA VAL A 329 14.37 13.31 7.44
C VAL A 329 14.44 11.79 7.54
N THR A 330 15.41 11.30 8.30
CA THR A 330 15.62 9.87 8.56
C THR A 330 15.28 9.53 10.00
N TYR A 331 14.49 8.48 10.17
CA TYR A 331 14.01 7.97 11.45
C TYR A 331 14.47 6.52 11.65
N PHE A 332 14.81 6.17 12.88
CA PHE A 332 15.25 4.83 13.24
C PHE A 332 14.20 4.16 14.11
N HIS A 333 13.75 3.00 13.68
CA HIS A 333 12.91 2.15 14.46
C HIS A 333 13.80 1.20 15.30
N ILE A 334 13.70 1.27 16.61
CA ILE A 334 14.56 0.47 17.50
C ILE A 334 13.99 -0.94 17.66
N SER A 335 12.73 -1.06 18.07
CA SER A 335 12.06 -2.33 18.30
C SER A 335 10.56 -2.12 18.16
N ASP A 336 9.89 -3.09 17.57
CA ASP A 336 8.45 -3.08 17.40
C ASP A 336 7.75 -3.59 18.65
N GLU A 337 6.56 -3.03 18.95
CA GLU A 337 5.65 -3.39 20.04
C GLU A 337 6.34 -3.65 21.42
N PRO A 338 7.10 -2.70 21.96
CA PRO A 338 7.70 -2.88 23.28
C PRO A 338 6.59 -2.90 24.36
N ARG A 339 6.62 -3.91 25.24
CA ARG A 339 5.74 -4.00 26.40
C ARG A 339 6.42 -3.35 27.63
N GLU A 340 5.62 -3.04 28.66
CA GLU A 340 6.11 -2.44 29.90
C GLU A 340 7.28 -3.24 30.53
N GLU A 341 7.18 -4.56 30.55
CA GLU A 341 8.25 -5.49 31.02
C GLU A 341 9.56 -5.40 30.21
N HIS A 342 9.53 -4.76 29.03
CA HIS A 342 10.69 -4.57 28.18
C HIS A 342 11.39 -3.24 28.41
N LEU A 343 10.74 -2.28 29.12
CA LEU A 343 11.27 -0.92 29.32
C LEU A 343 12.61 -0.92 30.06
N GLU A 344 12.81 -1.83 31.01
CA GLU A 344 14.09 -1.97 31.73
C GLU A 344 15.23 -2.47 30.83
N LYS A 345 14.90 -3.22 29.76
CA LYS A 345 15.87 -3.81 28.81
C LYS A 345 16.16 -2.89 27.63
N LEU A 346 15.24 -1.99 27.28
CA LEU A 346 15.41 -0.97 26.25
C LEU A 346 16.57 0.03 26.50
N PRO A 347 17.01 0.33 27.75
CA PRO A 347 18.20 1.14 27.97
C PRO A 347 19.48 0.61 27.33
N CYS A 348 19.59 -0.68 27.07
CA CYS A 348 20.72 -1.23 26.31
C CYS A 348 20.75 -0.71 24.86
N GLY A 349 19.61 -0.68 24.17
CA GLY A 349 19.47 -0.06 22.86
C GLY A 349 19.75 1.45 22.92
N LYS A 350 19.24 2.16 23.94
CA LYS A 350 19.53 3.58 24.19
C LYS A 350 21.01 3.88 24.40
N ARG A 351 21.75 3.03 25.10
CA ARG A 351 23.18 3.23 25.36
C ARG A 351 24.03 3.00 24.11
N ILE A 352 23.65 2.07 23.25
CA ILE A 352 24.33 1.84 21.98
C ILE A 352 24.12 3.03 21.03
N SER A 353 22.92 3.61 21.06
CA SER A 353 22.54 4.80 20.28
C SER A 353 22.84 6.13 20.99
N GLY A 354 23.22 6.11 22.27
CA GLY A 354 23.26 7.28 23.16
C GLY A 354 24.09 8.46 22.67
N LYS A 355 25.16 8.22 21.92
CA LYS A 355 25.94 9.28 21.26
C LYS A 355 25.22 9.87 20.03
N TYR A 356 24.22 9.16 19.52
CA TYR A 356 23.43 9.51 18.33
C TYR A 356 21.95 9.66 18.64
N ALA A 357 21.56 9.62 19.91
CA ALA A 357 20.18 9.68 20.40
C ALA A 357 19.45 11.00 20.05
N GLY A 358 20.17 12.05 19.67
CA GLY A 358 19.59 13.28 19.12
C GLY A 358 18.95 13.09 17.73
N TRP A 359 19.15 11.95 17.09
CA TRP A 359 18.67 11.62 15.75
C TRP A 359 17.56 10.57 15.75
N ILE A 360 17.27 9.99 16.92
CA ILE A 360 16.21 9.01 17.09
C ILE A 360 14.99 9.75 17.57
N SER A 361 14.13 10.13 16.65
CA SER A 361 12.77 10.55 16.97
C SER A 361 11.98 9.30 17.30
N TYR A 362 11.41 9.25 18.49
CA TYR A 362 10.46 8.20 18.86
C TYR A 362 9.17 8.43 18.07
N ILE A 363 8.75 7.42 17.31
CA ILE A 363 7.39 7.34 16.82
C ILE A 363 6.49 6.84 17.94
#